data_537ebdea27f556675615d17e1d55ae35
#
_entry.id   537ebdea27f556675615d17e1d55ae35
#
_cell.length_a   1.000
_cell.length_b   1.000
_cell.length_c   1.000
_cell.angle_alpha   90.00
_cell.angle_beta   90.00
_cell.angle_gamma   90.00
#
_symmetry.space_group_name_H-M   'P 1'
#
loop_
_entity.id
_entity.type
_entity.pdbx_description
1 polymer ?
#
loop_
_entity_poly.entity_id
_entity_poly.type
_entity_poly.pdbx_seq_one_letter_code
_entity_poly.pdbx_strand_id
1 'polypeptide(L)'
;MVAAFFFYYNFKFKEYKFIDFNKITLYTKQNIFTPKSNEYYLVLFSSKMENLSYILKQIPKDYPILAIDFFQKRVNYHNVIYTTAGINTIIKLIQHLNIYQIPVVLKIKRYHKNLYKQDSPLTILKE
;
A
#
# COMPACT_ATOMS: atom_id res chain seq x y z
N MET A 1 -14.38 29.98 5.41
CA MET A 1 -14.12 28.92 4.41
C MET A 1 -12.78 28.23 4.60
N VAL A 2 -11.70 29.00 4.70
CA VAL A 2 -10.37 28.40 4.89
C VAL A 2 -10.30 27.61 6.20
N ALA A 3 -10.86 28.14 7.27
CA ALA A 3 -10.85 27.45 8.56
C ALA A 3 -11.63 26.14 8.53
N ALA A 4 -12.77 26.10 7.86
CA ALA A 4 -13.58 24.89 7.73
C ALA A 4 -12.84 23.82 6.92
N PHE A 5 -12.17 24.23 5.85
CA PHE A 5 -11.36 23.34 5.03
C PHE A 5 -10.20 22.75 5.85
N PHE A 6 -9.54 23.57 6.64
CA PHE A 6 -8.44 23.14 7.48
C PHE A 6 -8.90 22.13 8.53
N PHE A 7 -10.06 22.34 9.13
CA PHE A 7 -10.66 21.39 10.07
C PHE A 7 -10.93 20.04 9.44
N TYR A 8 -11.50 20.05 8.24
CA TYR A 8 -11.77 18.83 7.50
C TYR A 8 -10.50 18.05 7.21
N TYR A 9 -9.44 18.75 6.85
CA TYR A 9 -8.15 18.12 6.55
C TYR A 9 -7.56 17.47 7.81
N ASN A 10 -7.55 18.18 8.93
CA ASN A 10 -7.05 17.64 10.18
C ASN A 10 -7.85 16.43 10.65
N PHE A 11 -9.15 16.47 10.46
CA PHE A 11 -10.02 15.35 10.81
C PHE A 11 -9.65 14.10 10.01
N LYS A 12 -9.38 14.25 8.72
CA LYS A 12 -8.97 13.14 7.87
C LYS A 12 -7.62 12.56 8.28
N PHE A 13 -6.68 13.37 8.69
CA PHE A 13 -5.41 12.89 9.19
C PHE A 13 -5.57 12.00 10.41
N LYS A 14 -6.51 12.31 11.28
CA LYS A 14 -6.79 11.49 12.46
C LYS A 14 -7.39 10.14 12.11
N GLU A 15 -7.92 9.98 10.92
CA GLU A 15 -8.53 8.75 10.45
C GLU A 15 -7.55 7.83 9.72
N TYR A 16 -6.27 8.17 9.66
CA TYR A 16 -5.27 7.31 9.05
C TYR A 16 -5.25 5.96 9.75
N LYS A 17 -5.21 4.91 8.96
CA LYS A 17 -5.41 3.55 9.43
C LYS A 17 -4.11 2.86 9.77
N PHE A 18 -4.18 1.89 10.65
CA PHE A 18 -3.08 1.00 10.96
C PHE A 18 -3.13 -0.23 10.06
N ILE A 19 -1.96 -0.75 9.72
CA ILE A 19 -1.80 -1.99 8.96
C ILE A 19 -0.96 -2.92 9.82
N ASP A 20 -1.55 -4.04 10.24
CA ASP A 20 -0.88 -5.01 11.11
C ASP A 20 -0.45 -6.23 10.28
N PHE A 21 0.84 -6.31 10.01
CA PHE A 21 1.38 -7.41 9.22
C PHE A 21 1.40 -8.75 9.98
N ASN A 22 1.04 -8.76 11.26
CA ASN A 22 0.78 -10.01 11.96
C ASN A 22 -0.60 -10.58 11.65
N LYS A 23 -1.53 -9.73 11.22
CA LYS A 23 -2.91 -10.13 10.87
C LYS A 23 -3.14 -10.24 9.38
N ILE A 24 -2.26 -9.65 8.58
CA ILE A 24 -2.36 -9.64 7.12
C ILE A 24 -1.18 -10.45 6.58
N THR A 25 -1.46 -11.52 5.86
CA THR A 25 -0.43 -12.36 5.27
C THR A 25 -0.25 -11.98 3.81
N LEU A 26 0.94 -11.53 3.48
CA LEU A 26 1.34 -11.24 2.10
C LEU A 26 2.35 -12.30 1.65
N TYR A 27 2.18 -12.79 0.43
CA TYR A 27 3.01 -13.83 -0.14
C TYR A 27 3.91 -13.28 -1.22
N THR A 28 5.22 -13.53 -1.08
CA THR A 28 6.17 -13.34 -2.17
C THR A 28 6.19 -14.60 -3.03
N LYS A 29 7.02 -14.63 -4.07
CA LYS A 29 7.11 -15.81 -4.93
C LYS A 29 7.51 -17.07 -4.16
N GLN A 30 8.33 -16.93 -3.12
CA GLN A 30 8.91 -18.06 -2.39
C GLN A 30 8.50 -18.13 -0.93
N ASN A 31 8.17 -17.01 -0.32
CA ASN A 31 8.01 -16.92 1.13
C ASN A 31 6.85 -16.01 1.52
N ILE A 32 6.61 -15.92 2.82
CA ILE A 32 5.71 -14.94 3.40
C ILE A 32 6.51 -13.66 3.64
N PHE A 33 5.94 -12.51 3.27
CA PHE A 33 6.56 -11.21 3.49
C PHE A 33 6.64 -10.90 4.98
N THR A 34 7.83 -10.49 5.43
CA THR A 34 8.06 -9.97 6.78
C THR A 34 8.63 -8.56 6.65
N PRO A 35 7.98 -7.54 7.25
CA PRO A 35 8.47 -6.18 7.12
C PRO A 35 9.79 -5.98 7.87
N LYS A 36 10.74 -5.33 7.21
CA LYS A 36 12.07 -5.05 7.78
C LYS A 36 12.41 -3.58 7.82
N SER A 37 11.81 -2.79 6.96
CA SER A 37 12.07 -1.35 6.88
C SER A 37 11.10 -0.57 7.74
N ASN A 38 11.52 0.62 8.19
CA ASN A 38 10.67 1.49 8.99
C ASN A 38 9.63 2.22 8.14
N GLU A 39 9.88 2.38 6.86
CA GLU A 39 8.98 3.08 5.94
C GLU A 39 8.91 2.35 4.62
N TYR A 40 7.71 2.34 4.04
CA TYR A 40 7.45 1.75 2.72
C TYR A 40 6.51 2.65 1.93
N TYR A 41 6.65 2.61 0.61
CA TYR A 41 5.57 3.00 -0.29
C TYR A 41 4.76 1.75 -0.58
N LEU A 42 3.51 1.76 -0.15
CA LEU A 42 2.60 0.63 -0.37
C LEU A 42 1.83 0.90 -1.66
N VAL A 43 1.97 0.01 -2.63
CA VAL A 43 1.34 0.12 -3.94
C VAL A 43 0.35 -1.01 -4.10
N LEU A 44 -0.90 -0.67 -4.43
CA LEU A 44 -1.95 -1.65 -4.67
C LEU A 44 -2.39 -1.53 -6.13
N PHE A 45 -2.30 -2.63 -6.85
CA PHE A 45 -2.53 -2.63 -8.29
C PHE A 45 -3.02 -4.01 -8.75
N SER A 46 -3.39 -4.12 -10.02
CA SER A 46 -3.73 -5.41 -10.64
C SER A 46 -2.82 -5.62 -11.85
N SER A 47 -2.02 -6.68 -11.81
CA SER A 47 -1.10 -7.00 -12.91
C SER A 47 -1.84 -7.34 -14.20
N LYS A 48 -3.13 -7.68 -14.12
CA LYS A 48 -3.97 -7.91 -15.29
C LYS A 48 -4.36 -6.61 -15.99
N MET A 49 -4.48 -5.52 -15.23
CA MET A 49 -4.99 -4.24 -15.73
C MET A 49 -3.90 -3.20 -15.92
N GLU A 50 -2.85 -3.25 -15.12
CA GLU A 50 -1.83 -2.20 -15.11
C GLU A 50 -0.44 -2.77 -15.36
N ASN A 51 0.42 -1.93 -15.95
CA ASN A 51 1.83 -2.23 -16.13
C ASN A 51 2.62 -1.64 -14.96
N LEU A 52 3.19 -2.50 -14.13
CA LEU A 52 3.91 -2.06 -12.94
C LEU A 52 5.07 -1.12 -13.25
N SER A 53 5.73 -1.30 -14.40
CA SER A 53 6.84 -0.42 -14.80
C SER A 53 6.41 1.03 -14.91
N TYR A 54 5.22 1.28 -15.47
CA TYR A 54 4.68 2.63 -15.56
C TYR A 54 4.32 3.20 -14.20
N ILE A 55 3.75 2.35 -13.35
CA ILE A 55 3.37 2.75 -11.99
C ILE A 55 4.62 3.16 -11.20
N LEU A 56 5.68 2.38 -11.28
CA LEU A 56 6.90 2.61 -10.50
C LEU A 56 7.60 3.91 -10.88
N LYS A 57 7.46 4.36 -12.13
CA LYS A 57 8.06 5.63 -12.56
C LYS A 57 7.46 6.84 -11.85
N GLN A 58 6.27 6.70 -11.29
CA GLN A 58 5.56 7.78 -10.62
C GLN A 58 5.84 7.83 -9.11
N ILE A 59 6.61 6.88 -8.59
CA ILE A 59 6.86 6.73 -7.15
C ILE A 59 8.30 7.12 -6.85
N PRO A 60 8.53 7.98 -5.83
CA PRO A 60 9.89 8.26 -5.38
C PRO A 60 10.62 7.00 -4.94
N LYS A 61 11.94 7.02 -5.00
CA LYS A 61 12.76 5.85 -4.69
C LYS A 61 13.54 5.99 -3.38
N ASP A 62 13.11 6.90 -2.52
CA ASP A 62 13.76 7.15 -1.23
C ASP A 62 13.43 6.08 -0.18
N TYR A 63 12.35 5.32 -0.37
CA TYR A 63 11.99 4.20 0.51
C TYR A 63 11.68 2.94 -0.31
N PRO A 64 11.79 1.76 0.31
CA PRO A 64 11.40 0.52 -0.37
C PRO A 64 9.94 0.56 -0.81
N ILE A 65 9.66 -0.09 -1.92
CA ILE A 65 8.30 -0.20 -2.47
C ILE A 65 7.77 -1.59 -2.20
N LEU A 66 6.64 -1.66 -1.50
CA LEU A 66 5.91 -2.89 -1.24
C LEU A 66 4.69 -2.91 -2.16
N ALA A 67 4.74 -3.75 -3.19
CA ALA A 67 3.67 -3.85 -4.17
C ALA A 67 2.77 -5.03 -3.85
N ILE A 68 1.46 -4.80 -3.84
CA ILE A 68 0.45 -5.85 -3.62
C ILE A 68 -0.37 -5.99 -4.90
N ASP A 69 -0.29 -7.17 -5.51
CA ASP A 69 -1.00 -7.46 -6.75
C ASP A 69 -2.36 -8.09 -6.46
N PHE A 70 -3.41 -7.39 -6.81
CA PHE A 70 -4.78 -7.87 -6.60
C PHE A 70 -5.17 -9.01 -7.54
N PHE A 71 -4.39 -9.21 -8.60
CA PHE A 71 -4.59 -10.35 -9.51
C PHE A 71 -3.97 -11.64 -8.97
N GLN A 72 -3.32 -11.57 -7.81
CA GLN A 72 -2.76 -12.72 -7.09
C GLN A 72 -1.61 -13.42 -7.83
N LYS A 73 -0.90 -12.69 -8.66
CA LYS A 73 0.27 -13.21 -9.35
C LYS A 73 1.48 -13.21 -8.42
N ARG A 74 2.27 -14.27 -8.46
CA ARG A 74 3.50 -14.40 -7.65
C ARG A 74 4.70 -14.40 -8.56
N VAL A 75 5.42 -13.29 -8.61
CA VAL A 75 6.62 -13.14 -9.44
C VAL A 75 7.70 -12.43 -8.64
N ASN A 76 8.94 -12.58 -9.09
CA ASN A 76 10.03 -11.73 -8.63
C ASN A 76 10.08 -10.51 -9.52
N TYR A 77 10.23 -9.34 -8.93
CA TYR A 77 10.33 -8.10 -9.67
C TYR A 77 11.54 -7.32 -9.17
N HIS A 78 12.25 -6.72 -10.11
CA HIS A 78 13.47 -5.98 -9.80
C HIS A 78 13.15 -4.68 -9.05
N ASN A 79 13.87 -4.41 -7.96
CA ASN A 79 13.78 -3.17 -7.17
C ASN A 79 12.48 -2.96 -6.40
N VAL A 80 11.60 -3.94 -6.33
CA VAL A 80 10.40 -3.85 -5.49
C VAL A 80 10.17 -5.16 -4.75
N ILE A 81 9.44 -5.07 -3.64
CA ILE A 81 8.96 -6.25 -2.95
C ILE A 81 7.59 -6.58 -3.53
N TYR A 82 7.55 -7.55 -4.42
CA TYR A 82 6.33 -7.95 -5.11
C TYR A 82 5.59 -8.99 -4.29
N THR A 83 4.38 -8.66 -3.87
CA THR A 83 3.57 -9.55 -3.04
C THR A 83 2.16 -9.69 -3.58
N THR A 84 1.47 -10.70 -3.08
CA THR A 84 0.05 -10.87 -3.29
C THR A 84 -0.57 -11.43 -2.01
N ALA A 85 -1.88 -11.57 -1.99
CA ALA A 85 -2.61 -12.07 -0.82
C ALA A 85 -3.85 -12.84 -1.26
N GLY A 86 -4.44 -13.59 -0.33
CA GLY A 86 -5.71 -14.25 -0.58
C GLY A 86 -6.83 -13.22 -0.80
N ILE A 87 -7.90 -13.65 -1.47
CA ILE A 87 -8.98 -12.73 -1.83
C ILE A 87 -9.62 -12.06 -0.61
N ASN A 88 -9.76 -12.79 0.49
CA ASN A 88 -10.33 -12.22 1.71
C ASN A 88 -9.45 -11.13 2.30
N THR A 89 -8.14 -11.32 2.26
CA THR A 89 -7.18 -10.30 2.72
C THR A 89 -7.23 -9.07 1.82
N ILE A 90 -7.30 -9.26 0.52
CA ILE A 90 -7.42 -8.16 -0.44
C ILE A 90 -8.68 -7.33 -0.18
N ILE A 91 -9.82 -8.00 0.03
CA ILE A 91 -11.09 -7.32 0.33
C ILE A 91 -10.98 -6.54 1.63
N LYS A 92 -10.37 -7.13 2.67
CA LYS A 92 -10.18 -6.44 3.95
C LYS A 92 -9.31 -5.19 3.81
N LEU A 93 -8.25 -5.27 3.00
CA LEU A 93 -7.39 -4.11 2.75
C LEU A 93 -8.15 -3.01 2.02
N ILE A 94 -8.92 -3.36 1.01
CA ILE A 94 -9.73 -2.40 0.26
C ILE A 94 -10.70 -1.66 1.19
N GLN A 95 -11.40 -2.41 2.04
CA GLN A 95 -12.37 -1.82 2.98
C GLN A 95 -11.68 -1.02 4.06
N HIS A 96 -10.62 -1.55 4.63
CA HIS A 96 -9.90 -0.91 5.74
C HIS A 96 -9.27 0.42 5.33
N LEU A 97 -8.68 0.48 4.14
CA LEU A 97 -8.00 1.66 3.63
C LEU A 97 -8.92 2.57 2.81
N ASN A 98 -10.18 2.19 2.65
CA ASN A 98 -11.17 2.94 1.84
C ASN A 98 -10.70 3.12 0.39
N ILE A 99 -10.15 2.06 -0.20
CA ILE A 99 -9.68 2.08 -1.57
C ILE A 99 -10.88 1.97 -2.50
N TYR A 100 -11.01 2.93 -3.41
CA TYR A 100 -12.10 2.94 -4.39
C TYR A 100 -11.59 2.86 -5.83
N GLN A 101 -10.29 2.97 -6.03
CA GLN A 101 -9.68 2.92 -7.36
C GLN A 101 -8.23 2.46 -7.24
N ILE A 102 -7.78 1.66 -8.18
CA ILE A 102 -6.37 1.24 -8.31
C ILE A 102 -5.90 1.62 -9.72
N PRO A 103 -4.62 1.80 -9.95
CA PRO A 103 -3.52 1.66 -8.99
C PRO A 103 -3.44 2.85 -8.02
N VAL A 104 -3.04 2.56 -6.79
CA VAL A 104 -2.95 3.56 -5.74
C VAL A 104 -1.65 3.35 -4.95
N VAL A 105 -1.07 4.43 -4.47
CA VAL A 105 0.09 4.39 -3.59
C VAL A 105 -0.19 5.19 -2.32
N LEU A 106 0.33 4.70 -1.22
CA LEU A 106 0.35 5.44 0.04
C LEU A 106 1.65 5.13 0.75
N LYS A 107 2.05 6.03 1.63
CA LYS A 107 3.23 5.83 2.46
C LYS A 107 2.80 5.24 3.79
N ILE A 108 3.54 4.26 4.29
CA ILE A 108 3.32 3.68 5.62
C ILE A 108 4.60 3.77 6.43
N LYS A 109 4.46 3.94 7.72
CA LYS A 109 5.56 4.07 8.64
C LYS A 109 5.37 3.13 9.82
N ARG A 110 6.45 2.46 10.24
CA ARG A 110 6.37 1.55 11.38
C ARG A 110 5.96 2.31 12.63
N TYR A 111 4.93 1.80 13.28
CA TYR A 111 4.48 2.28 14.57
C TYR A 111 5.05 1.46 15.70
N HIS A 112 4.97 0.13 15.59
CA HIS A 112 5.48 -0.79 16.61
C HIS A 112 5.61 -2.20 16.01
N LYS A 113 6.84 -2.73 15.96
CA LYS A 113 7.11 -4.07 15.40
C LYS A 113 6.55 -4.22 13.98
N ASN A 114 5.55 -5.09 13.80
CA ASN A 114 4.93 -5.32 12.50
C ASN A 114 3.64 -4.50 12.30
N LEU A 115 3.36 -3.57 13.21
CA LEU A 115 2.25 -2.65 13.10
C LEU A 115 2.72 -1.36 12.43
N TYR A 116 2.15 -1.06 11.28
CA TYR A 116 2.47 0.14 10.51
C TYR A 116 1.25 1.07 10.50
N LYS A 117 1.52 2.34 10.34
CA LYS A 117 0.47 3.36 10.25
C LYS A 117 0.58 4.06 8.90
N GLN A 118 -0.57 4.33 8.30
CA GLN A 118 -0.66 5.15 7.10
C GLN A 118 -0.05 6.53 7.40
N ASP A 119 0.85 6.97 6.53
CA ASP A 119 1.61 8.21 6.73
C ASP A 119 1.42 9.20 5.57
N SER A 120 0.47 8.95 4.72
CA SER A 120 0.11 9.85 3.63
C SER A 120 -1.31 9.55 3.16
N PRO A 121 -1.97 10.50 2.47
CA PRO A 121 -3.22 10.17 1.81
C PRO A 121 -3.01 9.17 0.66
N LEU A 122 -4.09 8.54 0.23
CA LEU A 122 -4.06 7.68 -0.95
C LEU A 122 -3.85 8.54 -2.20
N THR A 123 -2.90 8.14 -3.02
CA THR A 123 -2.65 8.82 -4.29
C THR A 123 -2.94 7.86 -5.42
N ILE A 124 -3.91 8.21 -6.27
CA ILE A 124 -4.27 7.40 -7.44
C ILE A 124 -3.23 7.65 -8.52
N LEU A 125 -2.63 6.58 -9.01
CA LEU A 125 -1.59 6.66 -10.02
C LEU A 125 -2.20 6.58 -11.41
N LYS A 126 -1.53 7.24 -12.35
CA LYS A 126 -1.93 7.17 -13.75
C LYS A 126 -1.24 6.00 -14.43
N GLU A 127 -1.90 5.51 -15.44
CA GLU A 127 -1.31 4.48 -16.28
C GLU A 127 -1.08 4.97 -17.70
#